data_3b046cb75cd928cc714f3c1ea30163e8
#
_entry.id   3b046cb75cd928cc714f3c1ea30163e8
#
_cell.length_a   1.000
_cell.length_b   1.000
_cell.length_c   1.000
_cell.angle_alpha   90.00
_cell.angle_beta   90.00
_cell.angle_gamma   90.00
#
_symmetry.space_group_name_H-M   'P 1'
#
loop_
_entity.id
_entity.type
_entity.pdbx_description
1 polymer ?
#
loop_
_entity_poly.entity_id
_entity_poly.type
_entity_poly.pdbx_seq_one_letter_code
_entity_poly.pdbx_strand_id
1 'polypeptide(L)'
;PFWHYEIEDVLVLKNNAGTDDNRVRKLDYSIQFCKLFYDRLIKNEDITLFSPDEAKGLYEVFGDNKKFEELYTKYENSRSIKMKKKVNARKLAEVFARERLETGRIYSMNIDNCNENGSWDIPVHMSNLCQEIIHPTVPIKSVDDPEGEIGICILSALNLCEMNSDKDIQTACKNAVESLESVIDYQDYPVLAGENFTKNRRSLGIGVTNLAGFLAKNKLTYDDPKTPQLIHETMEKIQWYLLDASCKLAEKLGPCEKFGDTKYSKGKLPIDWYKKEVDEIVAPNYKMDWEKLRSRIKEFGLRHSTLSAIMPCESSSVIQNSTNGIEPVRQLLSYKKAKNGVLKQLVPNYHKGRKYYSLAFDMRDNNAIIKIVAVLQKFVDMSISANLYYNYDHYEDGSIPLSQIIKDNITSYKYGVKNLYYCNTPDGDGKLEKEPVCEGGACAI
;
A
#
# COMPACT_ATOMS: atom_id res chain seq x y z
N PRO A 1 -1.64 16.17 4.59
CA PRO A 1 -0.78 15.95 5.77
C PRO A 1 -1.54 16.26 7.06
N PHE A 2 -1.22 15.55 8.16
CA PHE A 2 -1.85 15.74 9.47
C PHE A 2 -1.69 17.17 10.05
N TRP A 3 -0.68 17.88 9.63
CA TRP A 3 -0.32 19.21 10.10
C TRP A 3 -0.99 20.37 9.33
N HIS A 4 -1.82 20.07 8.34
CA HIS A 4 -2.53 21.08 7.56
C HIS A 4 -3.55 21.82 8.43
N TYR A 5 -3.63 23.16 8.30
CA TYR A 5 -4.51 24.03 9.11
C TYR A 5 -5.98 23.59 9.08
N GLU A 6 -6.46 23.11 7.94
CA GLU A 6 -7.84 22.69 7.71
C GLU A 6 -8.07 21.18 7.85
N ILE A 7 -7.14 20.43 8.48
CA ILE A 7 -7.24 18.96 8.55
C ILE A 7 -8.52 18.47 9.22
N GLU A 8 -9.03 19.20 10.21
CA GLU A 8 -10.26 18.83 10.90
C GLU A 8 -11.46 18.91 9.97
N ASP A 9 -11.52 19.91 9.07
CA ASP A 9 -12.57 20.05 8.05
C ASP A 9 -12.44 18.97 6.95
N VAL A 10 -11.21 18.65 6.54
CA VAL A 10 -10.94 17.60 5.57
C VAL A 10 -11.40 16.24 6.07
N LEU A 11 -11.18 15.93 7.36
CA LEU A 11 -11.57 14.65 7.95
C LEU A 11 -13.06 14.36 7.85
N VAL A 12 -13.91 15.38 7.92
CA VAL A 12 -15.37 15.22 7.89
C VAL A 12 -16.01 15.36 6.51
N LEU A 13 -15.22 15.55 5.45
CA LEU A 13 -15.74 15.74 4.07
C LEU A 13 -16.62 14.59 3.59
N LYS A 14 -16.33 13.34 3.99
CA LYS A 14 -17.11 12.15 3.60
C LYS A 14 -18.22 11.80 4.58
N ASN A 15 -18.32 12.46 5.70
CA ASN A 15 -19.27 12.15 6.76
C ASN A 15 -20.72 12.12 6.24
N ASN A 16 -21.50 11.17 6.70
CA ASN A 16 -22.92 11.03 6.34
C ASN A 16 -23.83 12.04 7.08
N ALA A 17 -23.33 12.69 8.11
CA ALA A 17 -24.04 13.73 8.82
C ALA A 17 -23.92 15.09 8.10
N GLY A 18 -24.92 15.96 8.25
CA GLY A 18 -24.94 17.29 7.66
C GLY A 18 -25.53 17.33 6.24
N THR A 19 -25.47 18.52 5.61
CA THR A 19 -26.02 18.80 4.28
C THR A 19 -24.99 18.51 3.18
N ASP A 20 -25.46 18.28 1.96
CA ASP A 20 -24.58 18.02 0.81
C ASP A 20 -23.66 19.19 0.45
N ASP A 21 -24.07 20.42 0.80
CA ASP A 21 -23.30 21.65 0.53
C ASP A 21 -21.95 21.68 1.23
N ASN A 22 -21.81 20.94 2.34
CA ASN A 22 -20.60 20.90 3.17
C ASN A 22 -19.87 19.55 3.08
N ARG A 23 -20.21 18.70 2.10
CA ARG A 23 -19.65 17.35 1.97
C ARG A 23 -19.22 17.05 0.55
N VAL A 24 -18.15 16.24 0.44
CA VAL A 24 -17.63 15.70 -0.84
C VAL A 24 -17.57 14.18 -0.71
N ARG A 25 -18.73 13.53 -0.62
CA ARG A 25 -18.85 12.10 -0.29
C ARG A 25 -18.21 11.18 -1.32
N LYS A 26 -18.07 11.62 -2.57
CA LYS A 26 -17.44 10.84 -3.67
C LYS A 26 -15.92 11.00 -3.76
N LEU A 27 -15.32 11.91 -3.01
CA LEU A 27 -13.88 12.10 -2.97
C LEU A 27 -13.25 11.03 -2.07
N ASP A 28 -12.33 10.23 -2.59
CA ASP A 28 -11.49 9.33 -1.79
C ASP A 28 -10.13 9.99 -1.53
N TYR A 29 -9.65 9.91 -0.29
CA TYR A 29 -8.42 10.59 0.14
C TYR A 29 -7.72 9.85 1.29
N SER A 30 -6.42 10.14 1.44
CA SER A 30 -5.58 9.68 2.54
C SER A 30 -5.22 10.82 3.49
N ILE A 31 -5.12 10.50 4.76
CA ILE A 31 -4.43 11.35 5.72
C ILE A 31 -2.99 10.83 5.87
N GLN A 32 -2.03 11.76 5.76
CA GLN A 32 -0.61 11.45 5.86
C GLN A 32 -0.12 11.70 7.28
N PHE A 33 0.54 10.69 7.85
CA PHE A 33 1.16 10.69 9.17
C PHE A 33 2.66 10.43 9.07
N CYS A 34 3.40 10.81 10.11
CA CYS A 34 4.82 10.50 10.27
C CYS A 34 5.17 10.28 11.74
N LYS A 35 6.42 9.97 12.03
CA LYS A 35 6.94 9.70 13.38
C LYS A 35 6.51 10.74 14.42
N LEU A 36 6.63 12.03 14.09
CA LEU A 36 6.29 13.13 15.01
C LEU A 36 4.84 13.05 15.48
N PHE A 37 3.90 12.72 14.57
CA PHE A 37 2.49 12.57 14.95
C PHE A 37 2.28 11.42 15.94
N TYR A 38 2.86 10.25 15.64
CA TYR A 38 2.71 9.06 16.50
C TYR A 38 3.40 9.25 17.85
N ASP A 39 4.56 9.89 17.91
CA ASP A 39 5.23 10.22 19.17
C ASP A 39 4.36 11.12 20.07
N ARG A 40 3.78 12.16 19.50
CA ARG A 40 2.90 13.08 20.24
C ARG A 40 1.56 12.43 20.61
N LEU A 41 1.03 11.59 19.75
CA LEU A 41 -0.18 10.79 20.02
C LEU A 41 0.01 9.88 21.24
N ILE A 42 1.12 9.14 21.28
CA ILE A 42 1.45 8.22 22.39
C ILE A 42 1.63 9.00 23.70
N LYS A 43 2.31 10.13 23.65
CA LYS A 43 2.57 11.00 24.81
C LYS A 43 1.37 11.87 25.21
N ASN A 44 0.28 11.85 24.43
CA ASN A 44 -0.88 12.73 24.59
C ASN A 44 -0.53 14.23 24.56
N GLU A 45 0.39 14.59 23.66
CA GLU A 45 0.83 15.98 23.46
C GLU A 45 -0.01 16.69 22.39
N ASP A 46 0.14 18.00 22.32
CA ASP A 46 -0.45 18.81 21.26
C ASP A 46 0.39 18.76 19.99
N ILE A 47 -0.29 18.89 18.84
CA ILE A 47 0.29 19.17 17.54
C ILE A 47 -0.13 20.57 17.10
N THR A 48 0.70 21.20 16.27
CA THR A 48 0.40 22.49 15.67
C THR A 48 0.05 22.30 14.20
N LEU A 49 -1.11 22.79 13.83
CA LEU A 49 -1.56 22.82 12.43
C LEU A 49 -1.13 24.14 11.80
N PHE A 50 -0.70 24.11 10.54
CA PHE A 50 -0.17 25.26 9.83
C PHE A 50 -0.88 25.48 8.49
N SER A 51 -1.02 26.73 8.06
CA SER A 51 -1.24 27.05 6.67
C SER A 51 0.03 26.73 5.87
N PRO A 52 -0.03 25.91 4.79
CA PRO A 52 1.13 25.62 3.97
C PRO A 52 1.75 26.86 3.33
N ASP A 53 0.95 27.92 3.12
CA ASP A 53 1.41 29.18 2.54
C ASP A 53 2.39 29.93 3.47
N GLU A 54 2.18 29.84 4.79
CA GLU A 54 3.09 30.43 5.76
C GLU A 54 4.21 29.46 6.19
N ALA A 55 3.96 28.15 6.22
CA ALA A 55 4.90 27.11 6.60
C ALA A 55 5.65 26.53 5.39
N LYS A 56 6.28 27.41 4.59
CA LYS A 56 6.98 27.05 3.35
C LYS A 56 8.09 26.03 3.59
N GLY A 57 8.24 25.08 2.69
CA GLY A 57 9.24 24.01 2.76
C GLY A 57 8.84 22.85 3.68
N LEU A 58 7.75 22.96 4.45
CA LEU A 58 7.34 21.88 5.35
C LEU A 58 6.81 20.67 4.60
N TYR A 59 6.13 20.88 3.47
CA TYR A 59 5.63 19.82 2.62
C TYR A 59 6.76 19.05 1.94
N GLU A 60 7.78 19.76 1.46
CA GLU A 60 8.94 19.21 0.75
C GLU A 60 9.78 18.29 1.64
N VAL A 61 9.84 18.57 2.94
CA VAL A 61 10.62 17.75 3.89
C VAL A 61 9.76 16.72 4.65
N PHE A 62 8.46 16.63 4.40
CA PHE A 62 7.53 15.85 5.21
C PHE A 62 7.84 14.33 5.24
N GLY A 63 8.49 13.79 4.21
CA GLY A 63 8.94 12.40 4.16
C GLY A 63 10.27 12.11 4.86
N ASP A 64 11.00 13.14 5.30
CA ASP A 64 12.29 13.05 6.01
C ASP A 64 12.07 13.42 7.49
N ASN A 65 11.99 12.44 8.35
CA ASN A 65 11.65 12.63 9.77
C ASN A 65 12.51 13.68 10.46
N LYS A 66 13.81 13.70 10.20
CA LYS A 66 14.75 14.64 10.86
C LYS A 66 14.54 16.07 10.39
N LYS A 67 14.54 16.29 9.07
CA LYS A 67 14.34 17.62 8.50
C LYS A 67 12.94 18.16 8.80
N PHE A 68 11.95 17.28 8.76
CA PHE A 68 10.58 17.66 9.08
C PHE A 68 10.45 18.11 10.54
N GLU A 69 10.95 17.33 11.51
CA GLU A 69 10.87 17.66 12.93
C GLU A 69 11.61 18.97 13.25
N GLU A 70 12.80 19.19 12.66
CA GLU A 70 13.57 20.42 12.82
C GLU A 70 12.79 21.65 12.31
N LEU A 71 12.24 21.57 11.09
CA LEU A 71 11.50 22.67 10.49
C LEU A 71 10.15 22.90 11.15
N TYR A 72 9.43 21.83 11.48
CA TYR A 72 8.15 21.86 12.17
C TYR A 72 8.29 22.54 13.54
N THR A 73 9.26 22.13 14.35
CA THR A 73 9.53 22.72 15.68
C THR A 73 9.92 24.19 15.59
N LYS A 74 10.71 24.55 14.55
CA LYS A 74 11.05 25.95 14.27
C LYS A 74 9.79 26.79 14.02
N TYR A 75 8.86 26.31 13.19
CA TYR A 75 7.60 27.01 12.91
C TYR A 75 6.64 27.01 14.10
N GLU A 76 6.59 25.94 14.86
CA GLU A 76 5.79 25.84 16.08
C GLU A 76 6.17 26.95 17.08
N ASN A 77 7.44 27.25 17.24
CA ASN A 77 7.97 28.28 18.14
C ASN A 77 8.03 29.68 17.50
N SER A 78 7.82 29.81 16.19
CA SER A 78 7.92 31.07 15.48
C SER A 78 6.73 31.98 15.78
N ARG A 79 6.98 33.26 16.05
CA ARG A 79 5.95 34.28 16.17
C ARG A 79 5.53 34.88 14.82
N SER A 80 6.28 34.61 13.74
CA SER A 80 5.95 35.11 12.40
C SER A 80 4.84 34.32 11.73
N ILE A 81 4.68 33.04 12.06
CA ILE A 81 3.57 32.19 11.58
C ILE A 81 2.30 32.59 12.34
N LYS A 82 1.35 33.18 11.64
CA LYS A 82 0.10 33.67 12.22
C LYS A 82 -1.05 32.66 12.05
N MET A 83 -1.13 32.04 10.87
CA MET A 83 -2.13 31.01 10.60
C MET A 83 -1.65 29.65 11.11
N LYS A 84 -1.64 29.50 12.42
CA LYS A 84 -1.40 28.24 13.11
C LYS A 84 -2.36 28.07 14.28
N LYS A 85 -2.73 26.82 14.57
CA LYS A 85 -3.53 26.46 15.75
C LYS A 85 -3.01 25.19 16.39
N LYS A 86 -3.16 25.05 17.71
CA LYS A 86 -2.83 23.84 18.43
C LYS A 86 -4.06 22.96 18.60
N VAL A 87 -3.89 21.66 18.37
CA VAL A 87 -4.88 20.63 18.64
C VAL A 87 -4.21 19.46 19.35
N ASN A 88 -4.94 18.78 20.21
CA ASN A 88 -4.41 17.58 20.86
C ASN A 88 -4.33 16.44 19.86
N ALA A 89 -3.17 15.76 19.76
CA ALA A 89 -2.92 14.69 18.81
C ALA A 89 -3.90 13.51 18.97
N ARG A 90 -4.29 13.17 20.21
CA ARG A 90 -5.25 12.11 20.48
C ARG A 90 -6.66 12.47 20.02
N LYS A 91 -7.10 13.71 20.22
CA LYS A 91 -8.40 14.17 19.72
C LYS A 91 -8.49 14.12 18.20
N LEU A 92 -7.41 14.53 17.51
CA LEU A 92 -7.36 14.43 16.04
C LEU A 92 -7.38 12.96 15.59
N ALA A 93 -6.65 12.08 16.26
CA ALA A 93 -6.66 10.64 15.98
C ALA A 93 -8.03 10.00 16.22
N GLU A 94 -8.78 10.43 17.24
CA GLU A 94 -10.14 9.96 17.52
C GLU A 94 -11.13 10.39 16.41
N VAL A 95 -11.04 11.62 15.93
CA VAL A 95 -11.84 12.08 14.77
C VAL A 95 -11.50 11.26 13.54
N PHE A 96 -10.22 11.12 13.21
CA PHE A 96 -9.77 10.29 12.09
C PHE A 96 -10.27 8.85 12.19
N ALA A 97 -10.14 8.21 13.36
CA ALA A 97 -10.56 6.83 13.58
C ALA A 97 -12.08 6.67 13.42
N ARG A 98 -12.88 7.62 13.93
CA ARG A 98 -14.33 7.62 13.79
C ARG A 98 -14.74 7.74 12.33
N GLU A 99 -14.26 8.77 11.64
CA GLU A 99 -14.62 9.03 10.24
C GLU A 99 -14.15 7.89 9.32
N ARG A 100 -12.98 7.30 9.59
CA ARG A 100 -12.48 6.12 8.89
C ARG A 100 -13.40 4.90 9.10
N LEU A 101 -13.86 4.65 10.33
CA LEU A 101 -14.75 3.55 10.64
C LEU A 101 -16.12 3.73 9.99
N GLU A 102 -16.70 4.92 10.11
CA GLU A 102 -18.05 5.21 9.61
C GLU A 102 -18.14 5.25 8.08
N THR A 103 -17.07 5.70 7.41
CA THR A 103 -17.05 5.81 5.96
C THR A 103 -16.39 4.63 5.25
N GLY A 104 -15.54 3.88 5.95
CA GLY A 104 -14.72 2.81 5.39
C GLY A 104 -13.58 3.27 4.47
N ARG A 105 -13.53 4.54 4.08
CA ARG A 105 -12.77 5.04 2.93
C ARG A 105 -11.89 6.25 3.17
N ILE A 106 -11.58 6.60 4.41
CA ILE A 106 -10.52 7.55 4.72
C ILE A 106 -9.26 6.73 4.95
N TYR A 107 -8.30 6.85 4.02
CA TYR A 107 -7.08 6.04 4.03
C TYR A 107 -6.01 6.67 4.93
N SER A 108 -5.00 5.87 5.26
CA SER A 108 -3.86 6.30 6.07
C SER A 108 -2.56 6.06 5.29
N MET A 109 -1.69 7.06 5.22
CA MET A 109 -0.38 6.97 4.58
C MET A 109 0.70 7.37 5.58
N ASN A 110 1.63 6.48 5.84
CA ASN A 110 2.82 6.73 6.66
C ASN A 110 3.93 7.24 5.74
N ILE A 111 3.97 8.56 5.56
CA ILE A 111 4.80 9.20 4.51
C ILE A 111 6.30 8.96 4.69
N ASP A 112 6.77 8.90 5.92
CA ASP A 112 8.15 8.56 6.26
C ASP A 112 8.48 7.09 5.94
N ASN A 113 7.61 6.14 6.28
CA ASN A 113 7.77 4.75 5.87
C ASN A 113 7.81 4.61 4.33
N CYS A 114 7.02 5.42 3.59
CA CYS A 114 7.06 5.44 2.13
C CYS A 114 8.42 5.88 1.59
N ASN A 115 9.03 6.91 2.19
CA ASN A 115 10.29 7.48 1.74
C ASN A 115 11.52 6.74 2.28
N GLU A 116 11.50 6.33 3.55
CA GLU A 116 12.62 5.63 4.17
C GLU A 116 12.72 4.17 3.71
N ASN A 117 11.56 3.47 3.64
CA ASN A 117 11.51 2.02 3.41
C ASN A 117 11.09 1.64 1.97
N GLY A 118 11.35 2.49 0.99
CA GLY A 118 11.06 2.27 -0.42
C GLY A 118 12.29 2.38 -1.31
N SER A 119 12.12 2.08 -2.59
CA SER A 119 13.19 2.09 -3.60
C SER A 119 13.62 3.48 -4.06
N TRP A 120 12.80 4.51 -3.87
CA TRP A 120 13.09 5.85 -4.32
C TRP A 120 14.12 6.56 -3.45
N ASP A 121 15.06 7.27 -4.08
CA ASP A 121 16.04 8.15 -3.43
C ASP A 121 15.64 9.62 -3.52
N ILE A 122 14.56 9.90 -4.19
CA ILE A 122 13.89 11.20 -4.31
C ILE A 122 12.53 11.16 -3.59
N PRO A 123 12.03 12.32 -3.11
CA PRO A 123 10.81 12.36 -2.31
C PRO A 123 9.56 11.86 -3.06
N VAL A 124 8.76 11.09 -2.35
CA VAL A 124 7.39 10.73 -2.73
C VAL A 124 6.44 11.51 -1.84
N HIS A 125 5.43 12.17 -2.42
CA HIS A 125 4.50 13.03 -1.70
C HIS A 125 3.09 12.46 -1.58
N MET A 126 2.71 11.50 -2.42
CA MET A 126 1.36 10.90 -2.43
C MET A 126 1.38 9.49 -3.00
N SER A 127 0.27 8.80 -2.85
CA SER A 127 -0.01 7.49 -3.47
C SER A 127 -1.10 7.60 -4.53
N ASN A 128 -1.35 6.49 -5.26
CA ASN A 128 -2.55 6.34 -6.09
C ASN A 128 -3.81 6.12 -5.22
N LEU A 129 -4.97 6.04 -5.86
CA LEU A 129 -6.26 5.79 -5.21
C LEU A 129 -6.24 4.52 -4.34
N CYS A 130 -5.75 3.41 -4.87
CA CYS A 130 -5.73 2.12 -4.18
C CYS A 130 -4.56 1.96 -3.19
N GLN A 131 -3.69 2.96 -3.03
CA GLN A 131 -2.62 3.07 -2.03
C GLN A 131 -1.40 2.16 -2.24
N GLU A 132 -1.33 1.33 -3.30
CA GLU A 132 -0.18 0.45 -3.56
C GLU A 132 0.95 1.13 -4.33
N ILE A 133 0.68 2.20 -5.07
CA ILE A 133 1.65 2.92 -5.89
C ILE A 133 2.12 4.18 -5.18
N ILE A 134 3.43 4.30 -5.00
CA ILE A 134 4.09 5.47 -4.43
C ILE A 134 5.17 5.93 -5.42
N HIS A 135 4.80 6.86 -6.30
CA HIS A 135 5.69 7.40 -7.31
C HIS A 135 6.13 8.83 -6.97
N PRO A 136 7.39 9.19 -7.22
CA PRO A 136 7.74 10.59 -7.35
C PRO A 136 7.08 11.14 -8.62
N THR A 137 6.50 12.33 -8.53
CA THR A 137 5.83 13.00 -9.65
C THR A 137 6.34 14.42 -9.78
N VAL A 138 6.22 15.00 -10.97
CA VAL A 138 6.57 16.39 -11.23
C VAL A 138 5.31 17.14 -11.66
N PRO A 139 4.91 18.21 -10.93
CA PRO A 139 3.72 18.98 -11.29
C PRO A 139 3.78 19.51 -12.72
N ILE A 140 2.66 19.42 -13.43
CA ILE A 140 2.53 19.96 -14.79
C ILE A 140 2.10 21.43 -14.75
N LYS A 141 2.67 22.26 -15.64
CA LYS A 141 2.28 23.66 -15.85
C LYS A 141 1.18 23.78 -16.92
N SER A 142 1.13 22.83 -17.85
CA SER A 142 0.13 22.70 -18.91
C SER A 142 0.00 21.22 -19.31
N VAL A 143 -0.99 20.88 -20.12
CA VAL A 143 -1.18 19.50 -20.64
C VAL A 143 0.01 19.02 -21.45
N ASP A 144 0.69 19.93 -22.16
CA ASP A 144 1.85 19.65 -23.02
C ASP A 144 3.19 20.00 -22.34
N ASP A 145 3.23 20.03 -21.01
CA ASP A 145 4.46 20.32 -20.27
C ASP A 145 5.51 19.24 -20.51
N PRO A 146 6.66 19.56 -21.14
CA PRO A 146 7.69 18.57 -21.47
C PRO A 146 8.46 18.05 -20.25
N GLU A 147 8.38 18.74 -19.11
CA GLU A 147 9.10 18.39 -17.89
C GLU A 147 8.20 17.71 -16.85
N GLY A 148 6.87 17.76 -17.04
CA GLY A 148 5.91 17.18 -16.13
C GLY A 148 5.97 15.65 -16.09
N GLU A 149 5.72 15.06 -14.93
CA GLU A 149 5.63 13.60 -14.76
C GLU A 149 4.36 13.22 -14.00
N ILE A 150 3.50 12.42 -14.62
CA ILE A 150 2.31 11.80 -13.99
C ILE A 150 2.55 10.30 -13.91
N GLY A 151 2.55 9.75 -12.69
CA GLY A 151 2.71 8.32 -12.45
C GLY A 151 1.57 7.50 -13.06
N ILE A 152 1.91 6.48 -13.84
CA ILE A 152 0.97 5.52 -14.42
C ILE A 152 1.19 4.16 -13.77
N CYS A 153 0.09 3.47 -13.42
CA CYS A 153 0.12 2.13 -12.86
C CYS A 153 0.27 1.09 -13.98
N ILE A 154 1.39 0.38 -14.02
CA ILE A 154 1.66 -0.75 -14.91
C ILE A 154 1.71 -2.01 -14.04
N LEU A 155 0.61 -2.77 -14.01
CA LEU A 155 0.36 -3.76 -12.96
C LEU A 155 0.22 -5.18 -13.48
N SER A 156 0.67 -6.14 -12.68
CA SER A 156 0.41 -7.57 -12.82
C SER A 156 0.36 -8.24 -11.45
N ALA A 157 -0.27 -9.41 -11.34
CA ALA A 157 -0.31 -10.17 -10.09
C ALA A 157 0.00 -11.65 -10.31
N LEU A 158 0.90 -12.19 -9.51
CA LEU A 158 1.33 -13.59 -9.52
C LEU A 158 0.38 -14.43 -8.65
N ASN A 159 -0.17 -15.51 -9.20
CA ASN A 159 -1.01 -16.42 -8.43
C ASN A 159 -0.16 -17.37 -7.58
N LEU A 160 -0.12 -17.14 -6.26
CA LEU A 160 0.70 -17.91 -5.33
C LEU A 160 0.42 -19.41 -5.33
N CYS A 161 -0.83 -19.82 -5.60
CA CYS A 161 -1.19 -21.25 -5.63
C CYS A 161 -0.63 -22.02 -6.83
N GLU A 162 -0.30 -21.33 -7.91
CA GLU A 162 0.17 -21.96 -9.15
C GLU A 162 1.71 -22.08 -9.21
N MET A 163 2.41 -21.44 -8.29
CA MET A 163 3.87 -21.50 -8.19
C MET A 163 4.30 -22.59 -7.20
N ASN A 164 4.54 -23.80 -7.69
CA ASN A 164 4.81 -24.99 -6.88
C ASN A 164 6.30 -25.29 -6.69
N SER A 165 7.16 -24.62 -7.42
CA SER A 165 8.63 -24.78 -7.37
C SER A 165 9.34 -23.45 -7.55
N ASP A 166 10.62 -23.38 -7.20
CA ASP A 166 11.47 -22.20 -7.46
C ASP A 166 11.55 -21.87 -8.95
N LYS A 167 11.49 -22.87 -9.82
CA LYS A 167 11.46 -22.68 -11.27
C LYS A 167 10.16 -22.01 -11.73
N ASP A 168 9.02 -22.38 -11.11
CA ASP A 168 7.73 -21.75 -11.44
C ASP A 168 7.75 -20.27 -11.02
N ILE A 169 8.26 -19.97 -9.82
CA ILE A 169 8.40 -18.58 -9.32
C ILE A 169 9.30 -17.78 -10.26
N GLN A 170 10.47 -18.32 -10.60
CA GLN A 170 11.40 -17.66 -11.52
C GLN A 170 10.77 -17.39 -12.89
N THR A 171 10.06 -18.38 -13.44
CA THR A 171 9.41 -18.26 -14.75
C THR A 171 8.27 -17.24 -14.72
N ALA A 172 7.43 -17.28 -13.68
CA ALA A 172 6.33 -16.34 -13.51
C ALA A 172 6.83 -14.90 -13.36
N CYS A 173 7.86 -14.67 -12.52
CA CYS A 173 8.47 -13.35 -12.34
C CYS A 173 9.08 -12.83 -13.65
N LYS A 174 9.84 -13.65 -14.36
CA LYS A 174 10.43 -13.29 -15.66
C LYS A 174 9.34 -12.90 -16.66
N ASN A 175 8.32 -13.74 -16.83
CA ASN A 175 7.24 -13.48 -17.78
C ASN A 175 6.47 -12.20 -17.44
N ALA A 176 6.19 -11.96 -16.16
CA ALA A 176 5.52 -10.74 -15.73
C ALA A 176 6.34 -9.48 -16.06
N VAL A 177 7.64 -9.49 -15.77
CA VAL A 177 8.54 -8.37 -16.07
C VAL A 177 8.62 -8.13 -17.59
N GLU A 178 8.87 -9.18 -18.40
CA GLU A 178 9.00 -9.06 -19.86
C GLU A 178 7.69 -8.63 -20.53
N SER A 179 6.54 -9.12 -20.05
CA SER A 179 5.23 -8.73 -20.57
C SER A 179 4.91 -7.26 -20.28
N LEU A 180 5.14 -6.79 -19.05
CA LEU A 180 4.88 -5.40 -18.70
C LEU A 180 5.89 -4.44 -19.32
N GLU A 181 7.15 -4.86 -19.53
CA GLU A 181 8.13 -4.09 -20.32
C GLU A 181 7.61 -3.84 -21.73
N SER A 182 7.01 -4.85 -22.36
CA SER A 182 6.42 -4.72 -23.70
C SER A 182 5.19 -3.79 -23.70
N VAL A 183 4.37 -3.82 -22.65
CA VAL A 183 3.20 -2.92 -22.51
C VAL A 183 3.64 -1.45 -22.44
N ILE A 184 4.72 -1.13 -21.74
CA ILE A 184 5.26 0.23 -21.65
C ILE A 184 5.54 0.81 -23.04
N ASP A 185 6.06 0.02 -23.94
CA ASP A 185 6.43 0.51 -25.28
C ASP A 185 5.28 0.43 -26.30
N TYR A 186 4.30 -0.45 -26.06
CA TYR A 186 3.19 -0.69 -27.00
C TYR A 186 1.99 0.22 -26.79
N GLN A 187 1.71 0.66 -25.55
CA GLN A 187 0.51 1.45 -25.25
C GLN A 187 0.63 2.90 -25.72
N ASP A 188 -0.51 3.50 -26.04
CA ASP A 188 -0.62 4.94 -26.29
C ASP A 188 -0.78 5.71 -24.98
N TYR A 189 -0.18 6.89 -24.91
CA TYR A 189 -0.25 7.77 -23.76
C TYR A 189 -1.12 8.99 -24.05
N PRO A 190 -2.20 9.22 -23.28
CA PRO A 190 -3.15 10.31 -23.56
C PRO A 190 -2.56 11.69 -23.24
N VAL A 191 -1.52 11.76 -22.41
CA VAL A 191 -0.82 13.01 -22.04
C VAL A 191 0.69 12.79 -21.96
N LEU A 192 1.44 13.79 -22.41
CA LEU A 192 2.90 13.74 -22.48
C LEU A 192 3.55 13.45 -21.12
N ALA A 193 3.05 14.05 -20.04
CA ALA A 193 3.57 13.82 -18.69
C ALA A 193 3.45 12.35 -18.23
N GLY A 194 2.41 11.62 -18.66
CA GLY A 194 2.27 10.19 -18.42
C GLY A 194 3.29 9.36 -19.20
N GLU A 195 3.52 9.72 -20.47
CA GLU A 195 4.56 9.11 -21.30
C GLU A 195 5.95 9.34 -20.72
N ASN A 196 6.28 10.59 -20.35
CA ASN A 196 7.56 10.96 -19.75
C ASN A 196 7.86 10.13 -18.51
N PHE A 197 6.92 10.07 -17.57
CA PHE A 197 7.08 9.26 -16.36
C PHE A 197 7.33 7.79 -16.72
N THR A 198 6.45 7.23 -17.56
CA THR A 198 6.45 5.79 -17.81
C THR A 198 7.67 5.34 -18.60
N LYS A 199 8.06 6.04 -19.65
CA LYS A 199 9.22 5.66 -20.49
C LYS A 199 10.55 5.90 -19.79
N ASN A 200 10.69 7.02 -19.04
CA ASN A 200 11.95 7.36 -18.39
C ASN A 200 12.21 6.51 -17.13
N ARG A 201 11.15 6.12 -16.41
CA ARG A 201 11.27 5.36 -15.15
C ARG A 201 10.97 3.88 -15.31
N ARG A 202 10.17 3.49 -16.30
CA ARG A 202 9.74 2.10 -16.55
C ARG A 202 9.28 1.39 -15.28
N SER A 203 8.49 2.09 -14.45
CA SER A 203 8.05 1.62 -13.14
C SER A 203 7.00 0.52 -13.30
N LEU A 204 7.23 -0.64 -12.68
CA LEU A 204 6.30 -1.77 -12.64
C LEU A 204 5.77 -1.98 -11.22
N GLY A 205 4.52 -2.46 -11.11
CA GLY A 205 3.91 -2.91 -9.88
C GLY A 205 3.44 -4.36 -10.01
N ILE A 206 4.33 -5.31 -9.76
CA ILE A 206 4.00 -6.74 -9.80
C ILE A 206 3.68 -7.18 -8.38
N GLY A 207 2.43 -7.56 -8.15
CA GLY A 207 1.92 -8.02 -6.87
C GLY A 207 1.68 -9.53 -6.83
N VAL A 208 0.95 -9.94 -5.81
CA VAL A 208 0.54 -11.34 -5.62
C VAL A 208 -0.96 -11.42 -5.38
N THR A 209 -1.55 -12.53 -5.80
CA THR A 209 -2.96 -12.85 -5.53
C THR A 209 -3.08 -14.27 -4.98
N ASN A 210 -4.28 -14.60 -4.46
CA ASN A 210 -4.58 -15.92 -3.92
C ASN A 210 -3.80 -16.28 -2.64
N LEU A 211 -3.51 -15.28 -1.77
CA LEU A 211 -2.80 -15.57 -0.53
C LEU A 211 -3.62 -16.48 0.40
N ALA A 212 -4.93 -16.23 0.56
CA ALA A 212 -5.78 -17.09 1.39
C ALA A 212 -5.80 -18.53 0.89
N GLY A 213 -5.93 -18.73 -0.44
CA GLY A 213 -5.83 -20.05 -1.07
C GLY A 213 -4.46 -20.70 -0.88
N PHE A 214 -3.38 -19.93 -0.99
CA PHE A 214 -2.01 -20.40 -0.77
C PHE A 214 -1.77 -20.87 0.68
N LEU A 215 -2.26 -20.12 1.66
CA LEU A 215 -2.20 -20.53 3.06
C LEU A 215 -3.02 -21.82 3.29
N ALA A 216 -4.26 -21.88 2.78
CA ALA A 216 -5.10 -23.05 2.90
C ALA A 216 -4.47 -24.29 2.23
N LYS A 217 -3.79 -24.14 1.08
CA LYS A 217 -3.03 -25.20 0.41
C LYS A 217 -1.89 -25.73 1.28
N ASN A 218 -1.23 -24.85 2.05
CA ASN A 218 -0.16 -25.19 2.98
C ASN A 218 -0.69 -25.57 4.38
N LYS A 219 -2.02 -25.69 4.56
CA LYS A 219 -2.69 -26.03 5.82
C LYS A 219 -2.40 -25.03 6.94
N LEU A 220 -2.28 -23.76 6.61
CA LEU A 220 -2.07 -22.64 7.52
C LEU A 220 -3.26 -21.67 7.47
N THR A 221 -3.48 -20.96 8.56
CA THR A 221 -4.40 -19.82 8.68
C THR A 221 -3.60 -18.51 8.77
N TYR A 222 -4.28 -17.35 8.72
CA TYR A 222 -3.60 -16.05 8.85
C TYR A 222 -2.91 -15.87 10.21
N ASP A 223 -3.47 -16.43 11.27
CA ASP A 223 -2.97 -16.36 12.64
C ASP A 223 -2.03 -17.50 13.04
N ASP A 224 -1.77 -18.46 12.14
CA ASP A 224 -0.82 -19.55 12.42
C ASP A 224 0.60 -18.97 12.60
N PRO A 225 1.32 -19.34 13.68
CA PRO A 225 2.67 -18.85 13.94
C PRO A 225 3.69 -19.12 12.83
N LYS A 226 3.44 -20.07 11.94
CA LYS A 226 4.31 -20.42 10.81
C LYS A 226 4.04 -19.57 9.57
N THR A 227 2.89 -18.89 9.50
CA THR A 227 2.48 -18.10 8.33
C THR A 227 3.48 -16.98 7.99
N PRO A 228 3.99 -16.17 8.95
CA PRO A 228 4.98 -15.14 8.65
C PRO A 228 6.26 -15.69 7.99
N GLN A 229 6.75 -16.86 8.45
CA GLN A 229 7.93 -17.48 7.86
C GLN A 229 7.70 -17.95 6.42
N LEU A 230 6.58 -18.60 6.15
CA LEU A 230 6.21 -19.03 4.79
C LEU A 230 6.13 -17.84 3.84
N ILE A 231 5.50 -16.74 4.27
CA ILE A 231 5.37 -15.50 3.48
C ILE A 231 6.73 -14.87 3.25
N HIS A 232 7.57 -14.79 4.28
CA HIS A 232 8.93 -14.25 4.18
C HIS A 232 9.75 -14.98 3.10
N GLU A 233 9.81 -16.32 3.16
CA GLU A 233 10.58 -17.12 2.20
C GLU A 233 10.02 -17.03 0.77
N THR A 234 8.70 -16.95 0.63
CA THR A 234 8.04 -16.85 -0.68
C THR A 234 8.29 -15.48 -1.30
N MET A 235 8.10 -14.40 -0.54
CA MET A 235 8.26 -13.04 -1.05
C MET A 235 9.72 -12.66 -1.27
N GLU A 236 10.65 -13.19 -0.47
CA GLU A 236 12.08 -13.08 -0.72
C GLU A 236 12.43 -13.58 -2.13
N LYS A 237 11.97 -14.79 -2.47
CA LYS A 237 12.22 -15.38 -3.80
C LYS A 237 11.59 -14.55 -4.92
N ILE A 238 10.32 -14.14 -4.75
CA ILE A 238 9.61 -13.34 -5.75
C ILE A 238 10.37 -12.04 -6.01
N GLN A 239 10.69 -11.26 -4.99
CA GLN A 239 11.36 -9.97 -5.16
C GLN A 239 12.76 -10.15 -5.75
N TRP A 240 13.49 -11.18 -5.32
CA TRP A 240 14.80 -11.49 -5.88
C TRP A 240 14.71 -11.81 -7.37
N TYR A 241 13.76 -12.67 -7.80
CA TYR A 241 13.61 -13.03 -9.21
C TYR A 241 13.08 -11.88 -10.08
N LEU A 242 12.25 -10.99 -9.54
CA LEU A 242 11.82 -9.77 -10.22
C LEU A 242 13.02 -8.85 -10.51
N LEU A 243 13.87 -8.63 -9.51
CA LEU A 243 15.09 -7.83 -9.65
C LEU A 243 16.08 -8.48 -10.63
N ASP A 244 16.28 -9.80 -10.54
CA ASP A 244 17.15 -10.55 -11.46
C ASP A 244 16.66 -10.46 -12.92
N ALA A 245 15.35 -10.55 -13.16
CA ALA A 245 14.76 -10.41 -14.49
C ALA A 245 14.95 -8.99 -15.04
N SER A 246 14.72 -7.96 -14.21
CA SER A 246 14.96 -6.57 -14.60
C SER A 246 16.43 -6.28 -14.88
N CYS A 247 17.34 -6.81 -14.06
CA CYS A 247 18.80 -6.70 -14.29
C CYS A 247 19.23 -7.36 -15.58
N LYS A 248 18.70 -8.55 -15.92
CA LYS A 248 18.96 -9.24 -17.20
C LYS A 248 18.44 -8.46 -18.41
N LEU A 249 17.35 -7.73 -18.26
CA LEU A 249 16.88 -6.82 -19.31
C LEU A 249 17.78 -5.59 -19.41
N ALA A 250 18.24 -5.04 -18.30
CA ALA A 250 19.18 -3.92 -18.31
C ALA A 250 20.52 -4.28 -18.97
N GLU A 251 21.02 -5.49 -18.76
CA GLU A 251 22.23 -6.00 -19.43
C GLU A 251 22.08 -5.99 -20.96
N LYS A 252 20.88 -6.20 -21.50
CA LYS A 252 20.61 -6.26 -22.94
C LYS A 252 20.19 -4.91 -23.53
N LEU A 253 19.38 -4.13 -22.81
CA LEU A 253 18.67 -2.96 -23.32
C LEU A 253 19.11 -1.65 -22.65
N GLY A 254 20.00 -1.72 -21.66
CA GLY A 254 20.36 -0.63 -20.79
C GLY A 254 19.36 -0.43 -19.63
N PRO A 255 19.78 0.21 -18.55
CA PRO A 255 18.92 0.60 -17.43
C PRO A 255 17.88 1.64 -17.87
N CYS A 256 16.82 1.86 -17.07
CA CYS A 256 15.91 2.97 -17.31
C CYS A 256 16.64 4.31 -17.12
N GLU A 257 16.18 5.35 -17.80
CA GLU A 257 16.84 6.68 -17.80
C GLU A 257 16.96 7.26 -16.37
N LYS A 258 15.89 7.12 -15.57
CA LYS A 258 15.83 7.60 -14.19
C LYS A 258 16.29 6.57 -13.14
N PHE A 259 17.11 5.59 -13.52
CA PHE A 259 17.68 4.64 -12.58
C PHE A 259 18.43 5.31 -11.43
N GLY A 260 19.10 6.43 -11.70
CA GLY A 260 19.82 7.24 -10.71
C GLY A 260 18.95 7.77 -9.56
N ASP A 261 17.64 7.92 -9.76
CA ASP A 261 16.67 8.38 -8.76
C ASP A 261 16.28 7.28 -7.76
N THR A 262 16.82 6.08 -7.89
CA THR A 262 16.51 4.93 -7.05
C THR A 262 17.64 4.61 -6.07
N LYS A 263 17.30 4.04 -4.92
CA LYS A 263 18.27 3.48 -3.97
C LYS A 263 19.03 2.28 -4.55
N TYR A 264 18.49 1.62 -5.57
CA TYR A 264 19.16 0.56 -6.31
C TYR A 264 20.45 1.04 -6.98
N SER A 265 20.46 2.26 -7.52
CA SER A 265 21.65 2.88 -8.10
C SER A 265 22.80 3.07 -7.09
N LYS A 266 22.45 3.18 -5.81
CA LYS A 266 23.39 3.24 -4.68
C LYS A 266 23.74 1.85 -4.12
N GLY A 267 23.32 0.79 -4.78
CA GLY A 267 23.54 -0.59 -4.38
C GLY A 267 22.76 -1.02 -3.15
N LYS A 268 21.67 -0.32 -2.80
CA LYS A 268 20.78 -0.73 -1.71
C LYS A 268 19.64 -1.59 -2.29
N LEU A 269 19.22 -2.59 -1.52
CA LEU A 269 18.20 -3.57 -1.89
C LEU A 269 17.10 -3.60 -0.80
N PRO A 270 15.93 -4.23 -1.02
CA PRO A 270 14.86 -4.31 -0.02
C PRO A 270 15.32 -4.79 1.36
N ILE A 271 16.29 -5.70 1.42
CA ILE A 271 16.88 -6.21 2.66
C ILE A 271 17.65 -5.15 3.47
N ASP A 272 17.99 -4.00 2.86
CA ASP A 272 18.75 -2.93 3.50
C ASP A 272 17.86 -1.83 4.09
N TRP A 273 16.70 -1.55 3.46
CA TRP A 273 15.88 -0.38 3.81
C TRP A 273 14.54 -0.68 4.51
N TYR A 274 14.16 -1.95 4.70
CA TYR A 274 12.92 -2.26 5.40
C TYR A 274 12.97 -1.85 6.89
N LYS A 275 11.80 -1.65 7.50
CA LYS A 275 11.65 -1.34 8.93
C LYS A 275 12.09 -2.53 9.78
N LYS A 276 13.12 -2.37 10.59
CA LYS A 276 13.77 -3.48 11.31
C LYS A 276 12.91 -4.11 12.40
N GLU A 277 11.89 -3.41 12.89
CA GLU A 277 10.91 -3.94 13.81
C GLU A 277 10.13 -5.16 13.26
N VAL A 278 10.11 -5.34 11.94
CA VAL A 278 9.56 -6.57 11.32
C VAL A 278 10.32 -7.84 11.75
N ASP A 279 11.58 -7.72 12.14
CA ASP A 279 12.38 -8.84 12.60
C ASP A 279 11.88 -9.40 13.96
N GLU A 280 11.02 -8.66 14.69
CA GLU A 280 10.26 -9.18 15.84
C GLU A 280 9.19 -10.21 15.41
N ILE A 281 8.72 -10.15 14.14
CA ILE A 281 7.69 -11.04 13.60
C ILE A 281 8.32 -12.27 12.95
N VAL A 282 9.39 -12.07 12.17
CA VAL A 282 10.11 -13.11 11.45
C VAL A 282 11.59 -12.77 11.33
N ALA A 283 12.46 -13.70 11.74
CA ALA A 283 13.90 -13.48 11.67
C ALA A 283 14.38 -13.24 10.22
N PRO A 284 15.39 -12.37 10.01
CA PRO A 284 15.90 -12.01 8.69
C PRO A 284 16.83 -13.09 8.10
N ASN A 285 16.34 -14.33 8.00
CA ASN A 285 17.07 -15.47 7.45
C ASN A 285 16.84 -15.56 5.94
N TYR A 286 17.74 -14.96 5.17
CA TYR A 286 17.64 -14.95 3.70
C TYR A 286 18.18 -16.24 3.09
N LYS A 287 17.50 -16.73 2.02
CA LYS A 287 17.86 -17.93 1.27
C LYS A 287 18.48 -17.60 -0.10
N MET A 288 18.18 -16.42 -0.62
CA MET A 288 18.67 -15.97 -1.93
C MET A 288 20.02 -15.27 -1.81
N ASP A 289 20.83 -15.37 -2.84
CA ASP A 289 22.15 -14.70 -2.91
C ASP A 289 21.98 -13.21 -3.30
N TRP A 290 21.64 -12.39 -2.30
CA TRP A 290 21.45 -10.96 -2.46
C TRP A 290 22.72 -10.21 -2.85
N GLU A 291 23.90 -10.67 -2.41
CA GLU A 291 25.16 -9.99 -2.72
C GLU A 291 25.60 -10.21 -4.17
N LYS A 292 25.37 -11.39 -4.71
CA LYS A 292 25.55 -11.64 -6.14
C LYS A 292 24.62 -10.77 -6.98
N LEU A 293 23.34 -10.65 -6.59
CA LEU A 293 22.40 -9.79 -7.28
C LEU A 293 22.80 -8.31 -7.17
N ARG A 294 23.23 -7.85 -5.99
CA ARG A 294 23.75 -6.50 -5.76
C ARG A 294 24.92 -6.15 -6.69
N SER A 295 25.85 -7.07 -6.82
CA SER A 295 27.02 -6.90 -7.70
C SER A 295 26.60 -6.72 -9.15
N ARG A 296 25.66 -7.53 -9.63
CA ARG A 296 25.13 -7.42 -11.00
C ARG A 296 24.34 -6.14 -11.23
N ILE A 297 23.52 -5.72 -10.25
CA ILE A 297 22.78 -4.45 -10.34
C ILE A 297 23.74 -3.25 -10.38
N LYS A 298 24.84 -3.30 -9.64
CA LYS A 298 25.88 -2.25 -9.73
C LYS A 298 26.56 -2.19 -11.10
N GLU A 299 26.72 -3.33 -11.76
CA GLU A 299 27.36 -3.43 -13.07
C GLU A 299 26.44 -3.00 -14.22
N PHE A 300 25.20 -3.52 -14.24
CA PHE A 300 24.27 -3.38 -15.38
C PHE A 300 23.09 -2.41 -15.10
N GLY A 301 22.82 -2.07 -13.85
CA GLY A 301 21.63 -1.34 -13.44
C GLY A 301 20.36 -2.20 -13.43
N LEU A 302 19.21 -1.54 -13.38
CA LEU A 302 17.89 -2.15 -13.56
C LEU A 302 17.15 -1.49 -14.72
N ARG A 303 16.46 -2.30 -15.52
CA ARG A 303 15.57 -1.81 -16.59
C ARG A 303 14.36 -1.06 -16.05
N HIS A 304 13.96 -1.31 -14.81
CA HIS A 304 12.78 -0.78 -14.15
C HIS A 304 13.17 -0.10 -12.83
N SER A 305 12.63 1.08 -12.57
CA SER A 305 12.91 1.83 -11.34
C SER A 305 12.24 1.23 -10.10
N THR A 306 11.10 0.58 -10.29
CA THR A 306 10.40 -0.24 -9.28
C THR A 306 9.87 -1.51 -9.93
N LEU A 307 9.60 -2.54 -9.14
CA LEU A 307 9.15 -3.84 -9.65
C LEU A 307 7.91 -4.38 -8.94
N SER A 308 7.70 -4.05 -7.67
CA SER A 308 6.64 -4.66 -6.90
C SER A 308 5.72 -3.67 -6.20
N ALA A 309 4.42 -3.98 -6.27
CA ALA A 309 3.33 -3.35 -5.54
C ALA A 309 2.21 -4.37 -5.36
N ILE A 310 1.46 -4.33 -4.26
CA ILE A 310 0.36 -5.27 -4.08
C ILE A 310 -0.97 -4.53 -4.15
N MET A 311 -1.65 -4.71 -5.29
CA MET A 311 -2.93 -4.10 -5.62
C MET A 311 -4.12 -4.97 -5.22
N PRO A 312 -5.35 -4.41 -5.15
CA PRO A 312 -6.58 -5.21 -5.17
C PRO A 312 -6.68 -5.99 -6.50
N CYS A 313 -7.01 -7.29 -6.42
CA CYS A 313 -7.09 -8.17 -7.61
C CYS A 313 -8.53 -8.58 -7.91
N GLU A 314 -9.48 -7.66 -7.82
CA GLU A 314 -10.92 -7.93 -7.87
C GLU A 314 -11.36 -8.77 -9.08
N SER A 315 -11.17 -8.27 -10.30
CA SER A 315 -11.58 -8.95 -11.52
C SER A 315 -10.60 -10.05 -11.93
N SER A 316 -9.29 -9.81 -11.82
CA SER A 316 -8.25 -10.77 -12.21
C SER A 316 -8.26 -12.02 -11.34
N SER A 317 -8.60 -11.92 -10.06
CA SER A 317 -8.75 -13.09 -9.18
C SER A 317 -9.92 -13.98 -9.60
N VAL A 318 -11.03 -13.39 -10.02
CA VAL A 318 -12.20 -14.15 -10.51
C VAL A 318 -11.87 -14.94 -11.76
N ILE A 319 -11.21 -14.33 -12.74
CA ILE A 319 -10.80 -15.00 -13.99
C ILE A 319 -9.88 -16.19 -13.71
N GLN A 320 -9.00 -16.05 -12.71
CA GLN A 320 -8.06 -17.09 -12.31
C GLN A 320 -8.66 -18.13 -11.35
N ASN A 321 -9.92 -18.00 -10.96
CA ASN A 321 -10.54 -18.79 -9.88
C ASN A 321 -9.68 -18.79 -8.61
N SER A 322 -9.25 -17.61 -8.19
CA SER A 322 -8.38 -17.37 -7.03
C SER A 322 -9.05 -16.49 -5.99
N THR A 323 -8.50 -16.43 -4.79
CA THR A 323 -8.92 -15.44 -3.78
C THR A 323 -8.30 -14.06 -4.09
N ASN A 324 -8.99 -12.98 -3.71
CA ASN A 324 -8.57 -11.62 -4.00
C ASN A 324 -7.28 -11.25 -3.26
N GLY A 325 -6.23 -10.87 -4.00
CA GLY A 325 -4.99 -10.30 -3.46
C GLY A 325 -4.42 -11.07 -2.27
N ILE A 326 -4.18 -10.32 -1.20
CA ILE A 326 -3.60 -10.82 0.05
C ILE A 326 -4.63 -10.90 1.19
N GLU A 327 -5.90 -10.72 0.89
CA GLU A 327 -6.96 -10.60 1.90
C GLU A 327 -7.44 -11.95 2.39
N PRO A 328 -7.82 -12.07 3.68
CA PRO A 328 -8.65 -13.18 4.13
C PRO A 328 -10.00 -13.13 3.41
N VAL A 329 -10.61 -14.28 3.16
CA VAL A 329 -11.88 -14.32 2.44
C VAL A 329 -13.02 -13.83 3.33
N ARG A 330 -13.99 -13.11 2.75
CA ARG A 330 -15.19 -12.69 3.51
C ARG A 330 -16.12 -13.86 3.77
N GLN A 331 -16.23 -14.77 2.80
CA GLN A 331 -17.09 -15.97 2.85
C GLN A 331 -16.46 -17.07 2.01
N LEU A 332 -16.76 -18.34 2.34
CA LEU A 332 -16.31 -19.50 1.55
C LEU A 332 -17.01 -19.61 0.19
N LEU A 333 -18.21 -19.05 0.07
CA LEU A 333 -18.97 -18.93 -1.17
C LEU A 333 -19.40 -17.48 -1.34
N SER A 334 -18.88 -16.79 -2.33
CA SER A 334 -19.21 -15.40 -2.64
C SER A 334 -20.14 -15.30 -3.86
N TYR A 335 -20.93 -14.22 -3.90
CA TYR A 335 -21.83 -13.91 -4.98
C TYR A 335 -21.46 -12.55 -5.56
N LYS A 336 -21.02 -12.52 -6.82
CA LYS A 336 -20.73 -11.27 -7.54
C LYS A 336 -21.84 -10.99 -8.55
N LYS A 337 -22.51 -9.83 -8.42
CA LYS A 337 -23.50 -9.39 -9.40
C LYS A 337 -22.76 -8.75 -10.59
N ALA A 338 -22.95 -9.31 -11.77
CA ALA A 338 -22.52 -8.72 -13.05
C ALA A 338 -23.74 -8.21 -13.84
N LYS A 339 -23.51 -7.42 -14.91
CA LYS A 339 -24.60 -6.95 -15.79
C LYS A 339 -25.50 -8.09 -16.29
N ASN A 340 -24.93 -9.28 -16.51
CA ASN A 340 -25.62 -10.42 -17.13
C ASN A 340 -25.96 -11.55 -16.16
N GLY A 341 -25.94 -11.30 -14.84
CA GLY A 341 -26.32 -12.32 -13.85
C GLY A 341 -25.51 -12.28 -12.56
N VAL A 342 -25.66 -13.32 -11.76
CA VAL A 342 -24.93 -13.51 -10.49
C VAL A 342 -23.89 -14.60 -10.67
N LEU A 343 -22.62 -14.24 -10.52
CA LEU A 343 -21.53 -15.18 -10.50
C LEU A 343 -21.36 -15.74 -9.08
N LYS A 344 -21.39 -17.07 -8.96
CA LYS A 344 -21.07 -17.77 -7.71
C LYS A 344 -19.62 -18.21 -7.74
N GLN A 345 -18.83 -17.78 -6.77
CA GLN A 345 -17.43 -18.15 -6.64
C GLN A 345 -17.19 -18.88 -5.32
N LEU A 346 -16.78 -20.12 -5.41
CA LEU A 346 -16.36 -20.92 -4.26
C LEU A 346 -14.85 -20.78 -4.09
N VAL A 347 -14.38 -20.71 -2.84
CA VAL A 347 -12.93 -20.65 -2.57
C VAL A 347 -12.20 -21.85 -3.20
N PRO A 348 -10.97 -21.66 -3.73
CA PRO A 348 -10.18 -22.76 -4.30
C PRO A 348 -10.00 -23.93 -3.34
N ASN A 349 -9.99 -25.15 -3.86
CA ASN A 349 -9.82 -26.37 -3.05
C ASN A 349 -10.79 -26.52 -1.85
N TYR A 350 -12.01 -26.02 -1.97
CA TYR A 350 -13.01 -25.99 -0.88
C TYR A 350 -13.10 -27.30 -0.10
N HIS A 351 -13.23 -28.44 -0.79
CA HIS A 351 -13.43 -29.74 -0.13
C HIS A 351 -12.27 -30.16 0.78
N LYS A 352 -11.03 -29.83 0.41
CA LYS A 352 -9.82 -30.21 1.17
C LYS A 352 -9.30 -29.08 2.06
N GLY A 353 -9.51 -27.83 1.65
CA GLY A 353 -8.89 -26.65 2.25
C GLY A 353 -9.80 -25.82 3.16
N ARG A 354 -11.15 -26.00 3.11
CA ARG A 354 -12.12 -25.08 3.74
C ARG A 354 -11.83 -24.72 5.21
N LYS A 355 -11.29 -25.65 6.00
CA LYS A 355 -10.99 -25.45 7.42
C LYS A 355 -9.75 -24.58 7.70
N TYR A 356 -8.99 -24.28 6.67
CA TYR A 356 -7.79 -23.44 6.75
C TYR A 356 -8.01 -22.02 6.18
N TYR A 357 -9.21 -21.74 5.66
CA TYR A 357 -9.56 -20.38 5.27
C TYR A 357 -9.93 -19.56 6.49
N SER A 358 -9.20 -18.49 6.74
CA SER A 358 -9.60 -17.46 7.70
C SER A 358 -10.70 -16.60 7.07
N LEU A 359 -11.83 -16.44 7.78
CA LEU A 359 -12.86 -15.50 7.37
C LEU A 359 -12.56 -14.14 7.97
N ALA A 360 -12.59 -13.10 7.13
CA ALA A 360 -12.15 -11.77 7.47
C ALA A 360 -12.85 -11.20 8.72
N PHE A 361 -14.15 -11.43 8.85
CA PHE A 361 -14.96 -10.93 9.96
C PHE A 361 -15.06 -11.86 11.17
N ASP A 362 -14.52 -13.09 11.07
CA ASP A 362 -14.39 -14.01 12.21
C ASP A 362 -13.06 -13.77 12.98
N MET A 363 -12.11 -13.07 12.37
CA MET A 363 -10.85 -12.71 13.02
C MET A 363 -11.12 -11.65 14.09
N ARG A 364 -10.71 -11.95 15.33
CA ARG A 364 -11.01 -11.08 16.49
C ARG A 364 -10.36 -9.69 16.42
N ASP A 365 -9.19 -9.59 15.81
CA ASP A 365 -8.44 -8.36 15.62
C ASP A 365 -7.60 -8.42 14.33
N ASN A 366 -6.99 -7.30 13.98
CA ASN A 366 -6.17 -7.18 12.77
C ASN A 366 -4.69 -7.54 12.96
N ASN A 367 -4.27 -8.04 14.12
CA ASN A 367 -2.85 -8.31 14.39
C ASN A 367 -2.20 -9.25 13.37
N ALA A 368 -2.90 -10.34 13.02
CA ALA A 368 -2.40 -11.30 12.02
C ALA A 368 -2.27 -10.65 10.64
N ILE A 369 -3.27 -9.89 10.22
CA ILE A 369 -3.27 -9.16 8.93
C ILE A 369 -2.11 -8.15 8.90
N ILE A 370 -1.97 -7.31 9.93
CA ILE A 370 -0.91 -6.30 10.02
C ILE A 370 0.48 -6.94 9.97
N LYS A 371 0.70 -8.04 10.70
CA LYS A 371 1.97 -8.77 10.66
C LYS A 371 2.28 -9.34 9.29
N ILE A 372 1.29 -9.93 8.62
CA ILE A 372 1.43 -10.43 7.24
C ILE A 372 1.78 -9.30 6.28
N VAL A 373 1.05 -8.19 6.33
CA VAL A 373 1.31 -7.01 5.49
C VAL A 373 2.71 -6.45 5.75
N ALA A 374 3.16 -6.41 7.01
CA ALA A 374 4.51 -5.96 7.37
C ALA A 374 5.60 -6.87 6.77
N VAL A 375 5.42 -8.20 6.83
CA VAL A 375 6.37 -9.16 6.23
C VAL A 375 6.38 -9.05 4.70
N LEU A 376 5.21 -8.88 4.06
CA LEU A 376 5.12 -8.60 2.62
C LEU A 376 5.84 -7.30 2.27
N GLN A 377 5.59 -6.21 3.03
CA GLN A 377 6.16 -4.89 2.79
C GLN A 377 7.70 -4.88 2.91
N LYS A 378 8.29 -5.79 3.67
CA LYS A 378 9.74 -5.97 3.76
C LYS A 378 10.40 -6.13 2.40
N PHE A 379 9.74 -6.81 1.47
CA PHE A 379 10.27 -7.11 0.14
C PHE A 379 9.67 -6.25 -0.98
N VAL A 380 8.48 -5.68 -0.77
CA VAL A 380 7.78 -4.85 -1.76
C VAL A 380 8.41 -3.46 -1.82
N ASP A 381 8.89 -3.07 -3.00
CA ASP A 381 9.60 -1.79 -3.17
C ASP A 381 8.65 -0.58 -3.20
N MET A 382 7.44 -0.70 -3.68
CA MET A 382 6.40 0.32 -3.51
C MET A 382 5.55 0.06 -2.26
N SER A 383 4.24 -0.01 -2.38
CA SER A 383 3.33 -0.16 -1.24
C SER A 383 2.32 -1.30 -1.44
N ILE A 384 1.43 -1.44 -0.49
CA ILE A 384 0.41 -2.50 -0.42
C ILE A 384 -0.94 -1.86 -0.12
N SER A 385 -1.97 -2.24 -0.88
CA SER A 385 -3.37 -1.92 -0.58
C SER A 385 -3.86 -2.76 0.60
N ALA A 386 -3.52 -2.35 1.82
CA ALA A 386 -3.79 -3.12 3.03
C ALA A 386 -5.16 -2.80 3.60
N ASN A 387 -6.07 -3.77 3.60
CA ASN A 387 -7.39 -3.68 4.19
C ASN A 387 -7.41 -4.19 5.63
N LEU A 388 -8.17 -3.51 6.50
CA LEU A 388 -8.45 -3.95 7.85
C LEU A 388 -9.94 -4.26 8.01
N TYR A 389 -10.25 -5.20 8.92
CA TYR A 389 -11.59 -5.73 9.13
C TYR A 389 -11.97 -5.61 10.60
N TYR A 390 -13.17 -5.11 10.85
CA TYR A 390 -13.72 -4.93 12.20
C TYR A 390 -15.13 -5.49 12.24
N ASN A 391 -15.43 -6.30 13.25
CA ASN A 391 -16.76 -6.88 13.44
C ASN A 391 -17.37 -6.42 14.77
N TYR A 392 -18.53 -5.79 14.71
CA TYR A 392 -19.27 -5.31 15.88
C TYR A 392 -19.59 -6.42 16.88
N ASP A 393 -19.82 -7.65 16.38
CA ASP A 393 -20.17 -8.82 17.20
C ASP A 393 -19.04 -9.27 18.15
N HIS A 394 -17.82 -8.77 17.95
CA HIS A 394 -16.69 -9.08 18.82
C HIS A 394 -16.64 -8.21 20.08
N TYR A 395 -17.55 -7.25 20.23
CA TYR A 395 -17.60 -6.30 21.33
C TYR A 395 -18.95 -6.38 22.05
N GLU A 396 -18.93 -6.41 23.40
CA GLU A 396 -20.11 -6.64 24.24
C GLU A 396 -21.22 -5.60 24.05
N ASP A 397 -20.84 -4.36 23.78
CA ASP A 397 -21.76 -3.24 23.54
C ASP A 397 -22.13 -3.05 22.05
N GLY A 398 -21.67 -3.95 21.17
CA GLY A 398 -21.89 -3.86 19.73
C GLY A 398 -21.24 -2.64 19.08
N SER A 399 -20.21 -2.04 19.73
CA SER A 399 -19.50 -0.88 19.20
C SER A 399 -17.99 -1.14 19.13
N ILE A 400 -17.36 -0.73 18.02
CA ILE A 400 -15.93 -0.88 17.82
C ILE A 400 -15.21 0.28 18.52
N PRO A 401 -14.34 0.02 19.51
CA PRO A 401 -13.62 1.08 20.21
C PRO A 401 -12.68 1.83 19.26
N LEU A 402 -12.75 3.16 19.21
CA LEU A 402 -11.83 3.98 18.40
C LEU A 402 -10.36 3.74 18.76
N SER A 403 -10.09 3.39 20.03
CA SER A 403 -8.76 3.00 20.52
C SER A 403 -8.19 1.78 19.79
N GLN A 404 -9.03 0.84 19.32
CA GLN A 404 -8.58 -0.31 18.53
C GLN A 404 -8.09 0.15 17.15
N ILE A 405 -8.81 1.05 16.48
CA ILE A 405 -8.41 1.60 15.18
C ILE A 405 -7.11 2.39 15.29
N ILE A 406 -6.99 3.21 16.34
CA ILE A 406 -5.77 3.97 16.63
C ILE A 406 -4.59 3.02 16.89
N LYS A 407 -4.79 1.96 17.69
CA LYS A 407 -3.79 0.94 17.97
C LYS A 407 -3.33 0.22 16.72
N ASP A 408 -4.25 -0.14 15.82
CA ASP A 408 -3.94 -0.81 14.55
C ASP A 408 -3.11 0.10 13.63
N ASN A 409 -3.39 1.41 13.59
CA ASN A 409 -2.58 2.40 12.86
C ASN A 409 -1.17 2.52 13.45
N ILE A 410 -1.03 2.64 14.78
CA ILE A 410 0.28 2.69 15.47
C ILE A 410 1.06 1.40 15.20
N THR A 411 0.42 0.23 15.29
CA THR A 411 1.06 -1.06 15.07
C THR A 411 1.53 -1.21 13.62
N SER A 412 0.69 -0.79 12.67
CA SER A 412 1.04 -0.77 11.24
C SER A 412 2.24 0.15 10.98
N TYR A 413 2.24 1.35 11.58
CA TYR A 413 3.37 2.27 11.48
C TYR A 413 4.66 1.66 12.06
N LYS A 414 4.59 1.08 13.26
CA LYS A 414 5.73 0.42 13.92
C LYS A 414 6.40 -0.60 13.01
N TYR A 415 5.62 -1.43 12.34
CA TYR A 415 6.13 -2.51 11.49
C TYR A 415 6.37 -2.10 10.04
N GLY A 416 6.40 -0.81 9.72
CA GLY A 416 6.81 -0.31 8.41
C GLY A 416 5.74 -0.42 7.31
N VAL A 417 4.49 -0.70 7.67
CA VAL A 417 3.38 -0.61 6.73
C VAL A 417 3.27 0.81 6.21
N LYS A 418 3.29 0.98 4.89
CA LYS A 418 3.27 2.28 4.25
C LYS A 418 1.89 2.89 4.21
N ASN A 419 0.90 2.11 3.76
CA ASN A 419 -0.47 2.58 3.58
C ASN A 419 -1.50 1.61 4.17
N LEU A 420 -2.62 2.15 4.67
CA LEU A 420 -3.82 1.42 5.00
C LEU A 420 -4.96 1.90 4.11
N TYR A 421 -5.60 0.96 3.42
CA TYR A 421 -6.66 1.21 2.44
C TYR A 421 -8.04 1.17 3.11
N TYR A 422 -8.90 0.21 2.80
CA TYR A 422 -10.24 0.15 3.38
C TYR A 422 -10.26 -0.22 4.88
N CYS A 423 -11.25 0.35 5.57
CA CYS A 423 -11.69 -0.06 6.89
C CYS A 423 -13.04 -0.76 6.74
N ASN A 424 -13.04 -2.09 6.74
CA ASN A 424 -14.22 -2.88 6.44
C ASN A 424 -14.97 -3.26 7.72
N THR A 425 -16.29 -3.13 7.68
CA THR A 425 -17.22 -3.65 8.69
C THR A 425 -18.25 -4.57 8.01
N PRO A 426 -18.83 -5.56 8.70
CA PRO A 426 -19.91 -6.34 8.13
C PRO A 426 -21.16 -5.47 7.99
N ASP A 427 -21.89 -5.66 6.88
CA ASP A 427 -23.16 -4.99 6.68
C ASP A 427 -24.21 -5.61 7.60
N GLY A 428 -24.96 -4.78 8.33
CA GLY A 428 -25.80 -5.18 9.45
C GLY A 428 -26.93 -6.17 9.16
N ASP A 429 -27.19 -6.56 7.90
CA ASP A 429 -28.34 -7.39 7.54
C ASP A 429 -28.01 -8.66 6.72
N GLY A 430 -26.74 -8.98 6.46
CA GLY A 430 -26.38 -10.13 5.63
C GLY A 430 -27.01 -10.12 4.22
N LYS A 431 -27.61 -9.01 3.81
CA LYS A 431 -28.17 -8.81 2.48
C LYS A 431 -27.04 -8.56 1.50
N LEU A 432 -27.11 -9.22 0.36
CA LEU A 432 -26.25 -9.05 -0.81
C LEU A 432 -26.09 -7.55 -1.13
N GLU A 433 -25.12 -6.88 -0.50
CA GLU A 433 -24.84 -5.50 -0.86
C GLU A 433 -24.15 -5.42 -2.20
N LYS A 434 -24.50 -4.36 -2.91
CA LYS A 434 -23.74 -3.91 -4.07
C LYS A 434 -22.36 -3.59 -3.57
N GLU A 435 -21.34 -4.42 -3.90
CA GLU A 435 -19.97 -3.93 -3.82
C GLU A 435 -19.95 -2.57 -4.52
N PRO A 436 -19.39 -1.53 -3.89
CA PRO A 436 -19.21 -0.27 -4.59
C PRO A 436 -18.34 -0.58 -5.80
N VAL A 437 -18.97 -0.57 -6.96
CA VAL A 437 -18.25 -0.53 -8.22
C VAL A 437 -17.31 0.66 -8.06
N CYS A 438 -16.02 0.46 -8.28
CA CYS A 438 -15.08 1.57 -8.45
C CYS A 438 -15.67 2.46 -9.55
N GLU A 439 -16.39 3.52 -9.18
CA GLU A 439 -17.02 4.46 -10.13
C GLU A 439 -15.99 5.34 -10.87
N GLY A 440 -14.73 5.19 -10.53
CA GLY A 440 -13.64 5.77 -11.31
C GLY A 440 -13.14 4.75 -12.31
N GLY A 441 -13.67 4.75 -13.51
CA GLY A 441 -13.38 4.02 -14.77
C GLY A 441 -12.09 3.17 -14.95
N ALA A 442 -11.28 3.01 -13.93
CA ALA A 442 -10.03 2.23 -13.96
C ALA A 442 -10.21 0.74 -13.62
N CYS A 443 -11.40 0.32 -13.15
CA CYS A 443 -11.69 -1.09 -12.83
C CYS A 443 -12.73 -1.73 -13.78
N ALA A 444 -13.07 -1.08 -14.87
CA ALA A 444 -13.99 -1.60 -15.88
C ALA A 444 -13.26 -1.83 -17.21
N ILE A 445 -12.33 -2.78 -17.20
CA ILE A 445 -11.84 -3.46 -18.41
C ILE A 445 -11.86 -4.96 -18.15
#